data_3cb60d812cce5c7c0fd4142811f90cbc
#
_entry.id   3cb60d812cce5c7c0fd4142811f90cbc
#
_cell.length_a   1.000
_cell.length_b   1.000
_cell.length_c   1.000
_cell.angle_alpha   90.00
_cell.angle_beta   90.00
_cell.angle_gamma   90.00
#
_symmetry.space_group_name_H-M   'P 1'
#
loop_
_entity.id
_entity.type
_entity.pdbx_description
1 polymer ?
#
loop_
_entity_poly.entity_id
_entity_poly.type
_entity_poly.pdbx_seq_one_letter_code
_entity_poly.pdbx_strand_id
1 'polypeptide(L)'
;MSKSADAILLVEDNPDDAELTKLALARHGLDGRVTHVSDGMQALDYLHRRNGFTNRAGNNPMLVLLDLKMPLLDGIGVLKEIKNSETLHNIPVVVLTSSTEPSDLLRAYDAGTNAYIAKPTEFSQFLSAMKHVCEFWININQTAPQLPSAGVRTTGFGDLI
;
A
#
# COMPACT_ATOMS: atom_id res chain seq x y z
N MET A 1 6.75 17.31 -12.31
CA MET A 1 6.69 17.05 -12.20
C MET A 1 6.13 16.37 -11.52
N SER A 2 5.56 16.24 -11.25
CA SER A 2 4.96 15.68 -10.55
C SER A 2 5.25 14.53 -10.30
N LYS A 3 5.91 14.20 -10.68
CA LYS A 3 6.28 13.28 -10.40
C LYS A 3 6.48 12.90 -9.26
N SER A 4 6.62 13.35 -8.59
CA SER A 4 6.95 12.97 -7.29
C SER A 4 5.86 12.35 -6.52
N ALA A 5 4.81 11.95 -7.13
CA ALA A 5 3.81 11.20 -6.41
C ALA A 5 4.42 9.93 -5.85
N ASP A 6 4.08 9.58 -4.64
CA ASP A 6 4.55 8.35 -4.04
C ASP A 6 4.01 7.16 -4.82
N ALA A 7 4.89 6.24 -5.14
CA ALA A 7 4.47 5.01 -5.78
C ALA A 7 3.98 4.01 -4.76
N ILE A 8 4.65 3.92 -3.62
CA ILE A 8 4.36 2.90 -2.62
C ILE A 8 4.26 3.55 -1.24
N LEU A 9 3.21 3.19 -0.52
CA LEU A 9 3.13 3.43 0.92
C LEU A 9 3.55 2.14 1.61
N LEU A 10 4.62 2.22 2.38
CA LEU A 10 5.14 1.09 3.15
C LEU A 10 4.72 1.23 4.60
N VAL A 11 3.96 0.26 5.09
CA VAL A 11 3.45 0.27 6.46
C VAL A 11 4.15 -0.84 7.22
N GLU A 12 5.13 -0.45 8.03
CA GLU A 12 6.02 -1.40 8.69
C GLU A 12 6.53 -0.80 10.00
N ASP A 13 6.26 -1.47 11.12
CA ASP A 13 6.68 -0.95 12.43
C ASP A 13 8.11 -1.30 12.81
N ASN A 14 8.70 -2.31 12.20
CA ASN A 14 10.08 -2.70 12.50
C ASN A 14 11.02 -1.86 11.64
N PRO A 15 11.89 -1.02 12.26
CA PRO A 15 12.72 -0.12 11.47
C PRO A 15 13.75 -0.84 10.61
N ASP A 16 14.25 -1.99 11.05
CA ASP A 16 15.22 -2.74 10.24
C ASP A 16 14.55 -3.33 9.01
N ASP A 17 13.35 -3.89 9.17
CA ASP A 17 12.62 -4.42 8.04
C ASP A 17 12.22 -3.31 7.08
N ALA A 18 11.85 -2.15 7.60
CA ALA A 18 11.50 -1.01 6.76
C ALA A 18 12.69 -0.55 5.93
N GLU A 19 13.88 -0.46 6.56
CA GLU A 19 15.09 -0.06 5.85
C GLU A 19 15.44 -1.04 4.73
N LEU A 20 15.35 -2.33 5.05
CA LEU A 20 15.66 -3.36 4.08
C LEU A 20 14.70 -3.31 2.88
N THR A 21 13.42 -3.12 3.16
CA THR A 21 12.42 -3.03 2.10
C THR A 21 12.66 -1.80 1.25
N LYS A 22 12.96 -0.66 1.87
CA LYS A 22 13.25 0.56 1.12
C LYS A 22 14.47 0.39 0.22
N LEU A 23 15.53 -0.26 0.73
CA LEU A 23 16.70 -0.53 -0.08
C LEU A 23 16.37 -1.41 -1.28
N ALA A 24 15.58 -2.44 -1.07
CA ALA A 24 15.20 -3.33 -2.16
C ALA A 24 14.39 -2.58 -3.22
N LEU A 25 13.47 -1.73 -2.79
CA LEU A 25 12.66 -0.96 -3.72
C LEU A 25 13.48 0.08 -4.47
N ALA A 26 14.45 0.69 -3.80
CA ALA A 26 15.31 1.68 -4.45
C ALA A 26 16.09 1.09 -5.61
N ARG A 27 16.43 -0.19 -5.54
CA ARG A 27 17.13 -0.87 -6.63
C ARG A 27 16.31 -0.95 -7.90
N HIS A 28 15.01 -0.74 -7.81
CA HIS A 28 14.11 -0.83 -8.96
C HIS A 28 13.54 0.54 -9.34
N GLY A 29 14.28 1.59 -9.03
CA GLY A 29 13.93 2.93 -9.50
C GLY A 29 12.93 3.66 -8.63
N LEU A 30 12.63 3.15 -7.43
CA LEU A 30 11.63 3.78 -6.59
C LEU A 30 12.23 4.64 -5.48
N ASP A 31 13.53 4.94 -5.57
CA ASP A 31 14.17 5.82 -4.61
C ASP A 31 13.46 7.17 -4.63
N GLY A 32 13.07 7.65 -3.45
CA GLY A 32 12.33 8.91 -3.37
C GLY A 32 10.84 8.79 -3.68
N ARG A 33 10.36 7.60 -4.00
CA ARG A 33 8.94 7.40 -4.30
C ARG A 33 8.26 6.43 -3.34
N VAL A 34 8.89 6.16 -2.20
CA VAL A 34 8.33 5.30 -1.15
C VAL A 34 8.16 6.15 0.10
N THR A 35 6.95 6.18 0.63
CA THR A 35 6.69 6.80 1.92
C THR A 35 6.54 5.69 2.94
N HIS A 36 7.26 5.80 4.04
CA HIS A 36 7.20 4.83 5.12
C HIS A 36 6.47 5.40 6.32
N VAL A 37 5.52 4.64 6.83
CA VAL A 37 4.85 4.94 8.10
C VAL A 37 5.02 3.74 9.02
N SER A 38 5.01 3.99 10.32
CA SER A 38 5.41 2.99 11.31
C SER A 38 4.24 2.27 11.98
N ASP A 39 3.02 2.71 11.76
CA ASP A 39 1.87 2.03 12.35
C ASP A 39 0.62 2.25 11.51
N GLY A 40 -0.44 1.53 11.88
CA GLY A 40 -1.66 1.55 11.11
C GLY A 40 -2.41 2.88 11.15
N MET A 41 -2.33 3.58 12.27
CA MET A 41 -3.00 4.87 12.39
C MET A 41 -2.34 5.89 11.46
N GLN A 42 -1.00 5.89 11.41
CA GLN A 42 -0.29 6.76 10.48
C GLN A 42 -0.63 6.43 9.03
N ALA A 43 -0.80 5.14 8.73
CA ALA A 43 -1.16 4.73 7.37
C ALA A 43 -2.51 5.33 6.98
N LEU A 44 -3.49 5.24 7.85
CA LEU A 44 -4.81 5.78 7.55
C LEU A 44 -4.79 7.30 7.49
N ASP A 45 -4.03 7.94 8.36
CA ASP A 45 -3.88 9.40 8.30
C ASP A 45 -3.26 9.84 6.98
N TYR A 46 -2.26 9.12 6.52
CA TYR A 46 -1.63 9.40 5.23
C TYR A 46 -2.64 9.27 4.10
N LEU A 47 -3.38 8.16 4.07
CA LEU A 47 -4.30 7.88 2.97
C LEU A 47 -5.50 8.83 2.98
N HIS A 48 -5.99 9.19 4.15
CA HIS A 48 -7.12 10.11 4.27
C HIS A 48 -6.69 11.58 4.30
N ARG A 49 -5.40 11.87 4.24
CA ARG A 49 -4.85 13.24 4.22
C ARG A 49 -5.28 14.03 5.44
N ARG A 50 -5.05 13.46 6.61
CA ARG A 50 -5.43 14.11 7.85
C ARG A 50 -4.25 14.11 8.82
N ASN A 51 -4.38 14.87 9.89
CA ASN A 51 -3.34 15.03 10.92
C ASN A 51 -2.05 15.52 10.26
N GLY A 52 -0.94 14.86 10.42
CA GLY A 52 0.33 15.30 9.85
C GLY A 52 0.39 15.29 8.33
N PHE A 53 -0.61 14.75 7.65
CA PHE A 53 -0.60 14.59 6.20
C PHE A 53 -1.64 15.44 5.49
N THR A 54 -2.14 16.46 6.15
CA THR A 54 -3.21 17.30 5.61
C THR A 54 -2.81 17.96 4.28
N ASN A 55 -1.55 18.33 4.16
CA ASN A 55 -1.07 19.01 2.97
C ASN A 55 -0.39 18.09 1.96
N ARG A 56 -0.60 16.79 2.09
CA ARG A 56 0.02 15.83 1.19
C ARG A 56 -0.46 16.07 -0.23
N ALA A 57 0.48 16.24 -1.14
CA ALA A 57 0.19 16.46 -2.54
C ALA A 57 0.19 15.14 -3.31
N GLY A 58 -0.26 15.18 -4.54
CA GLY A 58 -0.22 14.02 -5.41
C GLY A 58 -1.41 13.11 -5.26
N ASN A 59 -1.36 12.02 -5.97
CA ASN A 59 -2.44 11.03 -5.99
C ASN A 59 -2.24 10.00 -4.89
N ASN A 60 -3.15 9.06 -4.79
CA ASN A 60 -2.98 7.91 -3.93
C ASN A 60 -1.82 7.06 -4.41
N PRO A 61 -1.18 6.31 -3.51
CA PRO A 61 -0.10 5.43 -3.95
C PRO A 61 -0.61 4.37 -4.91
N MET A 62 0.28 3.88 -5.74
CA MET A 62 -0.03 2.78 -6.66
C MET A 62 -0.14 1.46 -5.93
N LEU A 63 0.46 1.38 -4.74
CA LEU A 63 0.51 0.15 -3.98
C LEU A 63 0.72 0.47 -2.51
N VAL A 64 0.02 -0.26 -1.65
CA VAL A 64 0.31 -0.28 -0.20
C VAL A 64 0.95 -1.61 0.12
N LEU A 65 2.17 -1.59 0.65
CA LEU A 65 2.81 -2.77 1.23
C LEU A 65 2.57 -2.75 2.73
N LEU A 66 1.96 -3.78 3.25
CA LEU A 66 1.37 -3.75 4.58
C LEU A 66 1.79 -4.95 5.40
N ASP A 67 2.43 -4.70 6.54
CA ASP A 67 2.69 -5.77 7.49
C ASP A 67 1.45 -6.00 8.36
N LEU A 68 1.24 -7.24 8.78
CA LEU A 68 0.09 -7.58 9.60
C LEU A 68 0.29 -7.31 11.08
N LYS A 69 1.49 -7.52 11.59
CA LYS A 69 1.75 -7.48 13.03
C LYS A 69 2.30 -6.13 13.42
N MET A 70 1.45 -5.25 13.88
CA MET A 70 1.83 -3.91 14.27
C MET A 70 1.07 -3.50 15.51
N PRO A 71 1.63 -2.58 16.33
CA PRO A 71 0.93 -2.08 17.49
C PRO A 71 -0.21 -1.14 17.10
N LEU A 72 -1.06 -0.86 18.05
CA LEU A 72 -2.21 0.03 17.92
C LEU A 72 -3.24 -0.58 16.98
N LEU A 73 -3.24 -0.19 15.72
CA LEU A 73 -4.10 -0.77 14.72
C LEU A 73 -3.26 -1.70 13.86
N ASP A 74 -3.57 -3.01 13.88
CA ASP A 74 -2.78 -3.98 13.14
C ASP A 74 -3.13 -3.95 11.64
N GLY A 75 -2.40 -4.76 10.87
CA GLY A 75 -2.55 -4.75 9.43
C GLY A 75 -3.93 -5.17 8.94
N ILE A 76 -4.57 -6.11 9.63
CA ILE A 76 -5.93 -6.50 9.25
C ILE A 76 -6.88 -5.32 9.44
N GLY A 77 -6.72 -4.58 10.53
CA GLY A 77 -7.55 -3.39 10.75
C GLY A 77 -7.34 -2.33 9.69
N VAL A 78 -6.09 -2.08 9.31
CA VAL A 78 -5.80 -1.13 8.24
C VAL A 78 -6.44 -1.60 6.92
N LEU A 79 -6.29 -2.87 6.61
CA LEU A 79 -6.82 -3.44 5.38
C LEU A 79 -8.33 -3.29 5.31
N LYS A 80 -9.02 -3.59 6.40
CA LYS A 80 -10.46 -3.43 6.44
C LYS A 80 -10.88 -1.98 6.20
N GLU A 81 -10.18 -1.04 6.83
CA GLU A 81 -10.49 0.37 6.65
C GLU A 81 -10.30 0.80 5.21
N ILE A 82 -9.21 0.37 4.58
CA ILE A 82 -8.97 0.72 3.18
C ILE A 82 -10.06 0.12 2.30
N LYS A 83 -10.33 -1.16 2.45
CA LYS A 83 -11.23 -1.85 1.52
C LYS A 83 -12.69 -1.49 1.73
N ASN A 84 -13.05 -0.95 2.88
CA ASN A 84 -14.41 -0.46 3.12
C ASN A 84 -14.58 1.03 2.81
N SER A 85 -13.53 1.72 2.40
CA SER A 85 -13.58 3.14 2.10
C SER A 85 -13.99 3.37 0.65
N GLU A 86 -14.93 4.28 0.42
CA GLU A 86 -15.35 4.61 -0.94
C GLU A 86 -14.23 5.21 -1.77
N THR A 87 -13.32 5.92 -1.12
CA THR A 87 -12.26 6.61 -1.84
C THR A 87 -10.97 5.82 -1.91
N LEU A 88 -10.80 4.80 -1.08
CA LEU A 88 -9.52 4.08 -0.99
C LEU A 88 -9.58 2.64 -1.45
N HIS A 89 -10.78 2.07 -1.60
CA HIS A 89 -10.90 0.62 -1.78
C HIS A 89 -10.22 0.10 -3.06
N ASN A 90 -10.01 0.94 -4.03
CA ASN A 90 -9.36 0.53 -5.27
C ASN A 90 -7.84 0.55 -5.22
N ILE A 91 -7.26 1.05 -4.13
CA ILE A 91 -5.79 1.01 -4.00
C ILE A 91 -5.36 -0.43 -3.78
N PRO A 92 -4.45 -0.95 -4.60
CA PRO A 92 -3.94 -2.30 -4.36
C PRO A 92 -3.22 -2.39 -3.02
N VAL A 93 -3.49 -3.44 -2.27
CA VAL A 93 -2.82 -3.71 -1.01
C VAL A 93 -2.19 -5.09 -1.09
N VAL A 94 -0.90 -5.17 -0.87
CA VAL A 94 -0.16 -6.42 -0.81
C VAL A 94 0.37 -6.57 0.61
N VAL A 95 -0.02 -7.64 1.26
CA VAL A 95 0.50 -7.95 2.59
C VAL A 95 1.92 -8.48 2.44
N LEU A 96 2.84 -7.95 3.23
CA LEU A 96 4.24 -8.38 3.25
C LEU A 96 4.59 -8.63 4.72
N THR A 97 4.60 -9.88 5.12
CA THR A 97 4.67 -10.22 6.55
C THR A 97 5.50 -11.48 6.75
N SER A 98 6.08 -11.63 7.96
CA SER A 98 6.76 -12.88 8.29
C SER A 98 5.81 -14.02 8.61
N SER A 99 4.53 -13.76 8.76
CA SER A 99 3.58 -14.79 9.15
C SER A 99 3.26 -15.72 7.98
N THR A 100 3.32 -17.02 8.23
CA THR A 100 2.84 -18.03 7.29
C THR A 100 1.66 -18.80 7.87
N GLU A 101 1.07 -18.29 8.94
CA GLU A 101 -0.06 -18.96 9.59
C GLU A 101 -1.27 -18.96 8.66
N PRO A 102 -1.90 -20.12 8.45
CA PRO A 102 -3.09 -20.16 7.59
C PRO A 102 -4.21 -19.24 8.05
N SER A 103 -4.34 -19.04 9.35
CA SER A 103 -5.37 -18.15 9.86
C SER A 103 -5.12 -16.71 9.48
N ASP A 104 -3.85 -16.27 9.46
CA ASP A 104 -3.51 -14.92 9.04
C ASP A 104 -3.76 -14.74 7.55
N LEU A 105 -3.40 -15.75 6.76
CA LEU A 105 -3.68 -15.72 5.33
C LEU A 105 -5.19 -15.56 5.07
N LEU A 106 -5.99 -16.37 5.73
CA LEU A 106 -7.42 -16.34 5.51
C LEU A 106 -8.02 -15.00 5.93
N ARG A 107 -7.60 -14.50 7.07
CA ARG A 107 -8.09 -13.21 7.55
C ARG A 107 -7.74 -12.07 6.59
N ALA A 108 -6.53 -12.11 6.02
CA ALA A 108 -6.10 -11.08 5.09
C ALA A 108 -6.95 -11.12 3.81
N TYR A 109 -7.17 -12.30 3.26
CA TYR A 109 -7.99 -12.40 2.05
C TYR A 109 -9.44 -12.05 2.33
N ASP A 110 -9.98 -12.47 3.47
CA ASP A 110 -11.34 -12.09 3.85
C ASP A 110 -11.49 -10.58 4.02
N ALA A 111 -10.43 -9.91 4.45
CA ALA A 111 -10.44 -8.46 4.59
C ALA A 111 -10.18 -7.74 3.26
N GLY A 112 -9.86 -8.46 2.19
CA GLY A 112 -9.78 -7.89 0.86
C GLY A 112 -8.38 -7.63 0.32
N THR A 113 -7.35 -8.29 0.87
CA THR A 113 -6.00 -8.08 0.32
C THR A 113 -5.91 -8.54 -1.13
N ASN A 114 -5.12 -7.83 -1.91
CA ASN A 114 -4.92 -8.17 -3.31
C ASN A 114 -3.88 -9.28 -3.48
N ALA A 115 -2.91 -9.38 -2.57
CA ALA A 115 -1.92 -10.43 -2.59
C ALA A 115 -1.29 -10.56 -1.22
N TYR A 116 -0.60 -11.66 -0.98
CA TYR A 116 0.00 -11.96 0.31
C TYR A 116 1.38 -12.56 0.08
N ILE A 117 2.40 -11.92 0.62
CA ILE A 117 3.78 -12.37 0.47
C ILE A 117 4.34 -12.64 1.86
N ALA A 118 4.77 -13.88 2.08
CA ALA A 118 5.53 -14.19 3.28
C ALA A 118 6.96 -13.71 3.04
N LYS A 119 7.48 -12.88 3.96
CA LYS A 119 8.83 -12.34 3.82
C LYS A 119 9.84 -13.48 3.76
N PRO A 120 10.62 -13.58 2.69
CA PRO A 120 11.70 -14.57 2.66
C PRO A 120 12.75 -14.24 3.73
N THR A 121 13.32 -15.29 4.31
CA THR A 121 14.37 -15.09 5.31
C THR A 121 15.72 -14.84 4.68
N GLU A 122 15.94 -15.36 3.47
CA GLU A 122 17.17 -15.10 2.74
C GLU A 122 17.10 -13.77 2.01
N PHE A 123 18.17 -12.98 2.13
CA PHE A 123 18.17 -11.64 1.55
C PHE A 123 18.02 -11.68 0.03
N SER A 124 18.68 -12.62 -0.63
CA SER A 124 18.59 -12.70 -2.10
C SER A 124 17.18 -13.02 -2.55
N GLN A 125 16.49 -13.87 -1.80
CA GLN A 125 15.10 -14.19 -2.12
C GLN A 125 14.18 -13.01 -1.84
N PHE A 126 14.48 -12.25 -0.79
CA PHE A 126 13.71 -11.04 -0.50
C PHE A 126 13.87 -10.03 -1.62
N LEU A 127 15.10 -9.82 -2.10
CA LEU A 127 15.33 -8.91 -3.22
C LEU A 127 14.58 -9.35 -4.47
N SER A 128 14.58 -10.66 -4.73
CA SER A 128 13.87 -11.20 -5.88
C SER A 128 12.36 -10.97 -5.76
N ALA A 129 11.81 -11.17 -4.58
CA ALA A 129 10.39 -10.94 -4.35
C ALA A 129 10.04 -9.46 -4.58
N MET A 130 10.87 -8.55 -4.09
CA MET A 130 10.62 -7.13 -4.28
C MET A 130 10.75 -6.71 -5.75
N LYS A 131 11.65 -7.36 -6.49
CA LYS A 131 11.74 -7.13 -7.92
C LYS A 131 10.42 -7.47 -8.61
N HIS A 132 9.84 -8.61 -8.28
CA HIS A 132 8.57 -9.02 -8.89
C HIS A 132 7.42 -8.10 -8.46
N VAL A 133 7.42 -7.65 -7.22
CA VAL A 133 6.42 -6.68 -6.76
C VAL A 133 6.50 -5.41 -7.60
N CYS A 134 7.70 -4.89 -7.80
CA CYS A 134 7.87 -3.67 -8.59
C CYS A 134 7.49 -3.89 -10.04
N GLU A 135 7.91 -5.00 -10.61
CA GLU A 135 7.60 -5.28 -12.01
C GLU A 135 6.11 -5.36 -12.25
N PHE A 136 5.39 -6.03 -11.37
CA PHE A 136 3.97 -6.18 -11.61
C PHE A 136 3.18 -4.95 -11.16
N TRP A 137 3.33 -4.55 -9.90
CA TRP A 137 2.41 -3.56 -9.32
C TRP A 137 2.70 -2.14 -9.76
N ILE A 138 3.96 -1.84 -10.12
CA ILE A 138 4.34 -0.49 -10.51
C ILE A 138 4.43 -0.36 -12.02
N ASN A 139 4.97 -1.38 -12.71
CA ASN A 139 5.26 -1.24 -14.13
C ASN A 139 4.22 -1.89 -15.04
N ILE A 140 3.51 -2.91 -14.57
CA ILE A 140 2.56 -3.64 -15.42
C ILE A 140 1.13 -3.35 -15.05
N ASN A 141 0.82 -3.39 -13.75
CA ASN A 141 -0.56 -3.21 -13.29
C ASN A 141 -1.09 -1.83 -13.68
N GLN A 142 -2.34 -1.79 -14.10
CA GLN A 142 -3.03 -0.53 -14.38
C GLN A 142 -3.86 -0.19 -13.16
N THR A 143 -3.52 0.91 -12.48
CA THR A 143 -4.25 1.33 -11.30
C THR A 143 -5.58 1.95 -11.68
N ALA A 144 -6.55 1.84 -10.78
CA ALA A 144 -7.84 2.47 -11.00
C ALA A 144 -7.67 3.99 -11.06
N PRO A 145 -8.37 4.67 -11.95
CA PRO A 145 -8.27 6.13 -11.98
C PRO A 145 -8.83 6.72 -10.69
N GLN A 146 -8.19 7.78 -10.25
CA GLN A 146 -8.65 8.48 -9.07
C GLN A 146 -9.68 9.50 -9.50
N LEU A 147 -10.89 9.36 -8.97
CA LEU A 147 -11.98 10.23 -9.36
C LEU A 147 -11.79 11.63 -8.78
N PRO A 148 -12.32 12.65 -9.44
CA PRO A 148 -12.28 13.99 -8.87
C PRO A 148 -13.11 14.07 -7.60
N SER A 149 -12.96 15.18 -6.89
CA SER A 149 -13.66 15.34 -5.64
C SER A 149 -15.17 15.36 -5.84
N ALA A 150 -15.85 15.21 -4.73
CA ALA A 150 -17.25 14.89 -4.70
C ALA A 150 -18.08 15.86 -5.49
N GLY A 151 -18.39 16.64 -5.85
CA GLY A 151 -19.33 17.40 -6.60
C GLY A 151 -19.34 17.17 -8.09
N VAL A 152 -18.40 16.38 -8.58
CA VAL A 152 -18.26 16.29 -10.02
C VAL A 152 -18.75 14.98 -10.57
N ARG A 153 -18.85 13.97 -9.75
CA ARG A 153 -18.93 12.65 -10.25
C ARG A 153 -20.25 12.18 -10.70
N THR A 154 -21.30 12.82 -10.29
CA THR A 154 -22.58 12.21 -10.53
C THR A 154 -23.04 12.22 -11.96
N THR A 155 -22.60 13.19 -12.73
CA THR A 155 -23.09 13.23 -14.09
C THR A 155 -22.35 12.32 -15.03
N GLY A 156 -21.16 11.93 -14.66
CA GLY A 156 -20.33 11.21 -15.59
C GLY A 156 -20.77 9.81 -15.87
N PHE A 157 -21.14 9.11 -14.83
CA PHE A 157 -21.39 7.71 -15.03
C PHE A 157 -22.69 7.39 -15.69
N GLY A 158 -23.68 8.16 -15.40
CA GLY A 158 -24.94 7.95 -16.06
C GLY A 158 -24.83 8.07 -17.56
N ASP A 159 -23.97 8.94 -18.00
CA ASP A 159 -23.87 9.17 -19.43
C ASP A 159 -23.03 8.12 -20.14
N LEU A 160 -22.25 7.36 -19.42
CA LEU A 160 -21.43 6.34 -20.04
C LEU A 160 -22.19 5.06 -20.31
N ILE A 161 -23.31 4.92 -19.73
CA ILE A 161 -24.11 3.75 -19.88
C ILE A 161 -25.25 4.02 -20.83
#